data_68de52416a65b4c03d581be511706cdc
#
_entry.id   68de52416a65b4c03d581be511706cdc
#
_cell.length_a   1.000
_cell.length_b   1.000
_cell.length_c   1.000
_cell.angle_alpha   90.00
_cell.angle_beta   90.00
_cell.angle_gamma   90.00
#
_symmetry.space_group_name_H-M   'P 1'
#
loop_
_entity.id
_entity.type
_entity.pdbx_description
1 polymer ?
#
loop_
_entity_poly.entity_id
_entity_poly.type
_entity_poly.pdbx_seq_one_letter_code
_entity_poly.pdbx_strand_id
1 'polypeptide(L)'
;MSQEFNECLKRYKLPEFDAAWGEIHRGIEKESLRVSADGHISLSSHPQALGSSLTNPFITTDFSESLLEFITPVYSDIDECMKTMEDIHRFTLQNLENDEMLWVASMPCPLDASEDIPIAQYGSSNVGKLKTLYRHGLSNRYGRLMQIISGIHYNFSMPESFWQPYADSCGFKGDLKDFKTEKYLHLIRNFHRYSWLLIYLFGASPAACKCFATDREHGLEQLDDYTLYMPDATCLRMGNLGYKSEAQKSLFVCYNDLDSYVDCLREAMNTPYPEYEAMGQSIDGEYLQLNTNLLQLENEFYSTIRPKRVVKSGQRPSEALTQDGIEYIEVRALDLNPYLPFGIDSEQIHFLDSFLLHCLLSESPECHKQEFFEVAGNLANVVEHGRDPELSLNLEGEPKKMRNWGSEILAEVDNAASLLDHIHGSTNYSSSLAAQSTKIADPDLTPSGRILKDMKEGGLSFFEFSVQQSRKHRDDLQDNGLSEATVKMMAETAAQSLKDQADIESLDTEGFDEYLKNWNDA
;
A
#
# COMPACT_ATOMS: atom_id res chain seq x y z
N MET A 1 -27.12 -10.70 6.12
CA MET A 1 -26.81 -9.83 7.29
C MET A 1 -27.06 -10.64 8.53
N SER A 2 -26.07 -10.86 9.35
CA SER A 2 -26.33 -11.52 10.62
C SER A 2 -27.17 -10.57 11.48
N GLN A 3 -28.14 -11.16 12.21
CA GLN A 3 -28.98 -10.43 13.16
C GLN A 3 -28.11 -9.74 14.22
N GLU A 4 -26.95 -10.31 14.49
CA GLU A 4 -25.92 -9.89 15.45
C GLU A 4 -25.21 -8.60 15.04
N PHE A 5 -24.86 -8.41 13.75
CA PHE A 5 -24.28 -7.16 13.23
C PHE A 5 -25.26 -5.98 13.38
N ASN A 6 -26.52 -6.18 13.04
CA ASN A 6 -27.56 -5.15 13.21
C ASN A 6 -27.85 -4.83 14.69
N GLU A 7 -27.72 -5.81 15.59
CA GLU A 7 -27.83 -5.58 17.03
C GLU A 7 -26.61 -4.87 17.60
N CYS A 8 -25.41 -5.20 17.11
CA CYS A 8 -24.17 -4.48 17.39
C CYS A 8 -24.31 -3.00 17.02
N LEU A 9 -24.68 -2.70 15.78
CA LEU A 9 -24.88 -1.31 15.32
C LEU A 9 -25.92 -0.53 16.10
N LYS A 10 -27.01 -1.18 16.56
CA LYS A 10 -27.99 -0.54 17.44
C LYS A 10 -27.42 -0.16 18.79
N ARG A 11 -26.50 -0.98 19.33
CA ARG A 11 -25.76 -0.67 20.58
C ARG A 11 -24.82 0.50 20.39
N TYR A 12 -24.18 0.62 19.21
CA TYR A 12 -23.16 1.64 18.94
C TYR A 12 -23.76 3.00 18.54
N LYS A 13 -25.04 3.09 18.25
CA LYS A 13 -25.77 4.36 18.11
C LYS A 13 -26.20 4.97 19.44
N LEU A 14 -25.72 4.44 20.57
CA LEU A 14 -26.01 5.00 21.88
C LEU A 14 -25.03 6.14 22.20
N PRO A 15 -25.48 7.26 22.79
CA PRO A 15 -24.64 8.44 23.05
C PRO A 15 -23.40 8.16 23.90
N GLU A 16 -23.40 7.12 24.72
CA GLU A 16 -22.25 6.69 25.51
C GLU A 16 -21.06 6.20 24.68
N PHE A 17 -21.30 5.85 23.42
CA PHE A 17 -20.26 5.44 22.47
C PHE A 17 -19.81 6.53 21.52
N ASP A 18 -20.54 7.67 21.42
CA ASP A 18 -20.22 8.74 20.46
C ASP A 18 -18.79 9.27 20.62
N ALA A 19 -18.34 9.44 21.87
CA ALA A 19 -16.98 9.87 22.18
C ALA A 19 -15.90 8.82 21.81
N ALA A 20 -16.24 7.52 21.81
CA ALA A 20 -15.34 6.43 21.47
C ALA A 20 -15.16 6.24 19.96
N TRP A 21 -16.13 6.68 19.14
CA TRP A 21 -16.08 6.56 17.69
C TRP A 21 -15.41 7.75 16.99
N GLY A 22 -15.32 8.89 17.66
CA GLY A 22 -15.05 10.19 17.05
C GLY A 22 -13.68 10.37 16.42
N GLU A 23 -12.73 9.42 16.60
CA GLU A 23 -11.33 9.66 16.23
C GLU A 23 -10.68 8.43 15.60
N ILE A 24 -11.18 7.98 14.44
CA ILE A 24 -10.41 7.04 13.61
C ILE A 24 -9.08 7.69 13.25
N HIS A 25 -7.97 7.02 13.54
CA HIS A 25 -6.65 7.48 13.16
C HIS A 25 -6.25 6.91 11.80
N ARG A 26 -5.66 7.76 10.97
CA ARG A 26 -5.17 7.39 9.64
C ARG A 26 -3.84 8.04 9.31
N GLY A 27 -3.06 7.36 8.48
CA GLY A 27 -1.85 7.87 7.85
C GLY A 27 -1.74 7.33 6.43
N ILE A 28 -1.12 8.09 5.56
CA ILE A 28 -0.95 7.73 4.15
C ILE A 28 0.54 7.67 3.83
N GLU A 29 0.97 6.58 3.19
CA GLU A 29 2.27 6.46 2.55
C GLU A 29 2.01 6.37 1.04
N LYS A 30 2.61 7.27 0.25
CA LYS A 30 2.42 7.31 -1.20
C LYS A 30 3.75 7.20 -1.90
N GLU A 31 3.90 6.17 -2.70
CA GLU A 31 5.03 6.01 -3.60
C GLU A 31 4.84 6.83 -4.87
N SER A 32 5.91 7.41 -5.42
CA SER A 32 5.86 8.18 -6.66
C SER A 32 7.22 8.23 -7.33
N LEU A 33 7.30 7.81 -8.60
CA LEU A 33 8.53 7.92 -9.38
C LEU A 33 8.83 9.37 -9.72
N ARG A 34 10.09 9.79 -9.57
CA ARG A 34 10.62 10.99 -10.21
C ARG A 34 10.90 10.68 -11.67
N VAL A 35 10.42 11.54 -12.53
CA VAL A 35 10.65 11.45 -13.97
C VAL A 35 11.12 12.81 -14.50
N SER A 36 11.92 12.78 -15.58
CA SER A 36 12.32 13.98 -16.32
C SER A 36 11.11 14.68 -16.96
N ALA A 37 11.31 15.88 -17.46
CA ALA A 37 10.26 16.67 -18.14
C ALA A 37 9.64 15.97 -19.36
N ASP A 38 10.36 15.03 -19.98
CA ASP A 38 9.89 14.19 -21.08
C ASP A 38 9.29 12.84 -20.65
N GLY A 39 9.25 12.55 -19.35
CA GLY A 39 8.54 11.41 -18.76
C GLY A 39 9.36 10.15 -18.55
N HIS A 40 10.68 10.18 -18.76
CA HIS A 40 11.56 9.05 -18.47
C HIS A 40 11.99 9.05 -17.00
N ILE A 41 12.29 7.86 -16.46
CA ILE A 41 12.74 7.75 -15.06
C ILE A 41 13.94 8.66 -14.79
N SER A 42 13.93 9.35 -13.67
CA SER A 42 15.09 10.12 -13.21
C SER A 42 16.21 9.17 -12.76
N LEU A 43 17.42 9.42 -13.25
CA LEU A 43 18.62 8.69 -12.82
C LEU A 43 19.42 9.48 -11.75
N SER A 44 18.91 10.63 -11.35
CA SER A 44 19.53 11.49 -10.33
C SER A 44 19.40 10.88 -8.93
N SER A 45 20.40 11.07 -8.08
CA SER A 45 20.34 10.73 -6.67
C SER A 45 19.19 11.46 -5.96
N HIS A 46 18.81 10.97 -4.78
CA HIS A 46 17.83 11.64 -3.92
C HIS A 46 18.25 13.10 -3.65
N PRO A 47 17.37 14.10 -3.92
CA PRO A 47 17.73 15.49 -3.77
C PRO A 47 18.07 15.85 -2.33
N GLN A 48 19.24 16.43 -2.09
CA GLN A 48 19.68 16.82 -0.74
C GLN A 48 18.72 17.84 -0.07
N ALA A 49 18.04 18.66 -0.87
CA ALA A 49 17.06 19.62 -0.36
C ALA A 49 15.82 18.94 0.26
N LEU A 50 15.56 17.67 -0.08
CA LEU A 50 14.51 16.87 0.55
C LEU A 50 14.97 16.17 1.84
N GLY A 51 16.24 16.32 2.24
CA GLY A 51 16.81 15.74 3.45
C GLY A 51 17.31 14.30 3.23
N SER A 52 17.47 13.58 4.32
CA SER A 52 17.95 12.19 4.32
C SER A 52 16.82 11.21 4.06
N SER A 53 16.99 10.31 3.08
CA SER A 53 16.06 9.19 2.86
C SER A 53 16.02 8.18 4.02
N LEU A 54 17.00 8.21 4.93
CA LEU A 54 17.03 7.32 6.11
C LEU A 54 16.18 7.85 7.26
N THR A 55 16.15 9.16 7.48
CA THR A 55 15.68 9.78 8.73
C THR A 55 14.65 10.88 8.55
N ASN A 56 14.33 11.32 7.31
CA ASN A 56 13.26 12.29 7.10
C ASN A 56 11.89 11.62 7.37
N PRO A 57 11.06 12.17 8.28
CA PRO A 57 9.78 11.56 8.64
C PRO A 57 8.68 11.73 7.58
N PHE A 58 8.87 12.61 6.58
CA PHE A 58 7.86 12.92 5.56
C PHE A 58 8.23 12.41 4.17
N ILE A 59 9.53 12.34 3.85
CA ILE A 59 10.01 12.04 2.50
C ILE A 59 11.17 11.06 2.60
N THR A 60 10.96 9.85 2.13
CA THR A 60 11.99 8.82 2.02
C THR A 60 12.03 8.27 0.58
N THR A 61 12.74 7.19 0.38
CA THR A 61 12.71 6.40 -0.86
C THR A 61 12.25 4.98 -0.54
N ASP A 62 11.50 4.36 -1.45
CA ASP A 62 11.22 2.93 -1.34
C ASP A 62 12.38 2.12 -1.95
N PHE A 63 12.23 1.56 -3.15
CA PHE A 63 13.25 0.69 -3.76
C PHE A 63 14.38 1.47 -4.43
N SER A 64 14.05 2.55 -5.11
CA SER A 64 14.95 3.30 -6.00
C SER A 64 15.17 4.73 -5.49
N GLU A 65 16.34 5.31 -5.78
CA GLU A 65 16.59 6.76 -5.65
C GLU A 65 15.49 7.60 -6.31
N SER A 66 14.92 7.08 -7.41
CA SER A 66 13.85 7.74 -8.16
C SER A 66 12.47 7.51 -7.58
N LEU A 67 12.26 6.47 -6.75
CA LEU A 67 10.98 6.14 -6.17
C LEU A 67 10.86 6.78 -4.78
N LEU A 68 10.33 8.00 -4.75
CA LEU A 68 10.03 8.68 -3.49
C LEU A 68 8.84 8.04 -2.79
N GLU A 69 8.88 8.04 -1.48
CA GLU A 69 7.79 7.62 -0.61
C GLU A 69 7.45 8.77 0.33
N PHE A 70 6.22 9.26 0.23
CA PHE A 70 5.67 10.36 1.01
C PHE A 70 4.85 9.83 2.17
N ILE A 71 5.16 10.28 3.38
CA ILE A 71 4.58 9.76 4.62
C ILE A 71 3.90 10.89 5.38
N THR A 72 2.60 10.77 5.63
CA THR A 72 1.92 11.70 6.53
C THR A 72 2.06 11.25 7.98
N PRO A 73 2.05 12.17 8.94
CA PRO A 73 1.76 11.82 10.34
C PRO A 73 0.38 11.16 10.48
N VAL A 74 0.12 10.66 11.69
CA VAL A 74 -1.20 10.12 12.05
C VAL A 74 -2.17 11.27 12.30
N TYR A 75 -3.32 11.22 11.64
CA TYR A 75 -4.40 12.22 11.76
C TYR A 75 -5.75 11.57 12.06
N SER A 76 -6.56 12.23 12.87
CA SER A 76 -7.99 11.94 13.01
C SER A 76 -8.85 12.73 12.01
N ASP A 77 -8.37 13.89 11.57
CA ASP A 77 -9.01 14.72 10.57
C ASP A 77 -8.51 14.39 9.15
N ILE A 78 -9.43 14.11 8.23
CA ILE A 78 -9.12 13.74 6.84
C ILE A 78 -8.55 14.94 6.07
N ASP A 79 -9.09 16.13 6.29
CA ASP A 79 -8.66 17.33 5.56
C ASP A 79 -7.25 17.75 5.99
N GLU A 80 -6.89 17.60 7.28
CA GLU A 80 -5.53 17.82 7.77
C GLU A 80 -4.55 16.80 7.17
N CYS A 81 -4.93 15.53 7.08
CA CYS A 81 -4.13 14.48 6.45
C CYS A 81 -3.86 14.82 4.97
N MET A 82 -4.91 15.15 4.23
CA MET A 82 -4.81 15.51 2.81
C MET A 82 -4.04 16.81 2.59
N LYS A 83 -4.19 17.79 3.49
CA LYS A 83 -3.42 19.04 3.45
C LYS A 83 -1.93 18.79 3.64
N THR A 84 -1.57 17.91 4.56
CA THR A 84 -0.16 17.54 4.76
C THR A 84 0.40 16.80 3.53
N MET A 85 -0.36 15.90 2.92
CA MET A 85 0.02 15.23 1.67
C MET A 85 0.23 16.25 0.53
N GLU A 86 -0.63 17.25 0.42
CA GLU A 86 -0.46 18.37 -0.51
C GLU A 86 0.84 19.16 -0.24
N ASP A 87 1.09 19.51 1.03
CA ASP A 87 2.26 20.28 1.42
C ASP A 87 3.58 19.53 1.11
N ILE A 88 3.61 18.22 1.35
CA ILE A 88 4.74 17.35 1.00
C ILE A 88 4.98 17.36 -0.52
N HIS A 89 3.93 17.21 -1.35
CA HIS A 89 4.05 17.22 -2.80
C HIS A 89 4.55 18.57 -3.33
N ARG A 90 3.98 19.67 -2.83
CA ARG A 90 4.40 21.03 -3.23
C ARG A 90 5.84 21.31 -2.85
N PHE A 91 6.25 20.94 -1.61
CA PHE A 91 7.63 21.09 -1.16
C PHE A 91 8.58 20.26 -2.02
N THR A 92 8.21 19.02 -2.32
CA THR A 92 9.00 18.15 -3.21
C THR A 92 9.18 18.78 -4.58
N LEU A 93 8.10 19.16 -5.25
CA LEU A 93 8.16 19.74 -6.61
C LEU A 93 8.97 21.06 -6.66
N GLN A 94 9.00 21.86 -5.58
CA GLN A 94 9.83 23.06 -5.49
C GLN A 94 11.33 22.76 -5.33
N ASN A 95 11.68 21.53 -4.92
CA ASN A 95 13.05 21.10 -4.65
C ASN A 95 13.56 20.03 -5.60
N LEU A 96 12.77 19.63 -6.59
CA LEU A 96 13.24 18.80 -7.71
C LEU A 96 14.09 19.63 -8.68
N GLU A 97 15.09 18.99 -9.26
CA GLU A 97 16.01 19.62 -10.22
C GLU A 97 15.61 19.27 -11.67
N ASN A 98 16.14 20.01 -12.64
CA ASN A 98 16.04 19.71 -14.07
C ASN A 98 14.60 19.54 -14.60
N ASP A 99 13.64 20.31 -14.09
CA ASP A 99 12.22 20.24 -14.44
C ASP A 99 11.60 18.83 -14.25
N GLU A 100 12.14 18.05 -13.33
CA GLU A 100 11.55 16.76 -12.95
C GLU A 100 10.12 16.93 -12.48
N MET A 101 9.34 15.86 -12.64
CA MET A 101 7.97 15.77 -12.16
C MET A 101 7.73 14.42 -11.48
N LEU A 102 6.60 14.31 -10.80
CA LEU A 102 6.15 13.06 -10.19
C LEU A 102 5.25 12.30 -11.16
N TRP A 103 5.57 11.04 -11.39
CA TRP A 103 4.76 10.14 -12.19
C TRP A 103 3.46 9.78 -11.49
N VAL A 104 2.34 9.87 -12.18
CA VAL A 104 0.99 9.77 -11.56
C VAL A 104 0.40 8.36 -11.57
N ALA A 105 0.96 7.44 -12.35
CA ALA A 105 0.41 6.09 -12.51
C ALA A 105 1.15 5.08 -11.63
N SER A 106 0.45 4.03 -11.19
CA SER A 106 1.07 2.92 -10.48
C SER A 106 2.04 2.13 -11.34
N MET A 107 1.68 1.85 -12.60
CA MET A 107 2.59 1.20 -13.52
C MET A 107 3.67 2.19 -13.96
N PRO A 108 4.95 1.76 -13.99
CA PRO A 108 6.06 2.68 -14.18
C PRO A 108 6.13 3.29 -15.59
N CYS A 109 6.89 4.36 -15.68
CA CYS A 109 7.25 5.02 -16.95
C CYS A 109 8.14 4.13 -17.82
N PRO A 110 8.31 4.47 -19.12
CA PRO A 110 9.25 3.80 -19.99
C PRO A 110 10.69 3.84 -19.48
N LEU A 111 11.41 2.77 -19.73
CA LEU A 111 12.81 2.58 -19.40
C LEU A 111 13.56 2.11 -20.64
N ASP A 112 14.77 2.61 -20.83
CA ASP A 112 15.66 2.13 -21.90
C ASP A 112 16.30 0.79 -21.49
N ALA A 113 16.68 0.65 -20.22
CA ALA A 113 17.19 -0.59 -19.65
C ALA A 113 16.86 -0.70 -18.15
N SER A 114 16.50 -1.91 -17.69
CA SER A 114 16.15 -2.13 -16.27
C SER A 114 17.33 -1.98 -15.31
N GLU A 115 18.56 -2.22 -15.80
CA GLU A 115 19.79 -2.05 -15.02
C GLU A 115 20.08 -0.60 -14.66
N ASP A 116 19.53 0.37 -15.39
CA ASP A 116 19.73 1.80 -15.16
C ASP A 116 18.94 2.33 -13.95
N ILE A 117 17.99 1.55 -13.39
CA ILE A 117 17.23 1.96 -12.21
C ILE A 117 18.17 2.05 -11.00
N PRO A 118 18.40 3.27 -10.43
CA PRO A 118 19.32 3.45 -9.33
C PRO A 118 18.72 2.91 -8.03
N ILE A 119 19.39 1.96 -7.37
CA ILE A 119 18.95 1.43 -6.08
C ILE A 119 19.13 2.49 -4.99
N ALA A 120 18.13 2.64 -4.14
CA ALA A 120 18.11 3.63 -3.07
C ALA A 120 19.28 3.49 -2.08
N GLN A 121 19.86 4.63 -1.70
CA GLN A 121 20.99 4.75 -0.80
C GLN A 121 20.55 5.40 0.52
N TYR A 122 21.06 4.88 1.64
CA TYR A 122 20.66 5.31 2.98
C TYR A 122 21.87 5.70 3.85
N GLY A 123 22.96 6.12 3.21
CA GLY A 123 24.19 6.52 3.89
C GLY A 123 25.10 5.36 4.28
N SER A 124 26.11 5.66 5.12
CA SER A 124 27.23 4.77 5.44
C SER A 124 27.05 3.95 6.72
N SER A 125 25.99 4.21 7.51
CA SER A 125 25.68 3.46 8.72
C SER A 125 25.34 1.99 8.42
N ASN A 126 25.50 1.11 9.41
CA ASN A 126 25.16 -0.30 9.27
C ASN A 126 23.69 -0.50 8.94
N VAL A 127 22.78 0.24 9.57
CA VAL A 127 21.35 0.21 9.25
C VAL A 127 21.09 0.73 7.82
N GLY A 128 21.78 1.77 7.38
CA GLY A 128 21.69 2.29 6.01
C GLY A 128 22.16 1.28 4.98
N LYS A 129 23.32 0.66 5.22
CA LYS A 129 23.87 -0.43 4.38
C LYS A 129 22.93 -1.65 4.33
N LEU A 130 22.34 -2.03 5.47
CA LEU A 130 21.35 -3.12 5.52
C LEU A 130 20.15 -2.82 4.64
N LYS A 131 19.60 -1.60 4.71
CA LYS A 131 18.47 -1.16 3.87
C LYS A 131 18.82 -1.18 2.38
N THR A 132 20.03 -0.74 2.01
CA THR A 132 20.49 -0.78 0.62
C THR A 132 20.72 -2.22 0.15
N LEU A 133 21.37 -3.06 0.97
CA LEU A 133 21.61 -4.48 0.65
C LEU A 133 20.30 -5.27 0.50
N TYR A 134 19.31 -5.00 1.35
CA TYR A 134 17.97 -5.58 1.19
C TYR A 134 17.40 -5.32 -0.22
N ARG A 135 17.55 -4.10 -0.74
CA ARG A 135 17.10 -3.71 -2.08
C ARG A 135 17.92 -4.35 -3.21
N HIS A 136 19.23 -4.54 -3.00
CA HIS A 136 20.03 -5.38 -3.89
C HIS A 136 19.47 -6.80 -3.94
N GLY A 137 19.10 -7.38 -2.79
CA GLY A 137 18.45 -8.68 -2.74
C GLY A 137 17.12 -8.71 -3.50
N LEU A 138 16.24 -7.70 -3.32
CA LEU A 138 14.99 -7.59 -4.09
C LEU A 138 15.26 -7.50 -5.60
N SER A 139 16.26 -6.69 -6.01
CA SER A 139 16.70 -6.57 -7.41
C SER A 139 17.09 -7.93 -8.00
N ASN A 140 17.90 -8.69 -7.26
CA ASN A 140 18.43 -9.96 -7.72
C ASN A 140 17.40 -11.09 -7.73
N ARG A 141 16.42 -11.05 -6.80
CA ARG A 141 15.36 -12.06 -6.67
C ARG A 141 14.19 -11.85 -7.63
N TYR A 142 13.79 -10.59 -7.84
CA TYR A 142 12.52 -10.24 -8.49
C TYR A 142 12.69 -9.33 -9.70
N GLY A 143 13.89 -8.77 -9.89
CA GLY A 143 14.16 -7.77 -10.93
C GLY A 143 13.72 -6.36 -10.51
N ARG A 144 14.42 -5.34 -11.03
CA ARG A 144 14.23 -3.93 -10.65
C ARG A 144 12.90 -3.35 -11.15
N LEU A 145 12.41 -3.80 -12.32
CA LEU A 145 11.17 -3.28 -12.92
C LEU A 145 9.96 -3.46 -12.00
N MET A 146 9.83 -4.63 -11.37
CA MET A 146 8.72 -4.89 -10.46
C MET A 146 8.77 -3.98 -9.22
N GLN A 147 9.98 -3.64 -8.77
CA GLN A 147 10.19 -2.88 -7.54
C GLN A 147 9.93 -1.38 -7.67
N ILE A 148 9.75 -0.87 -8.89
CA ILE A 148 9.40 0.55 -9.13
C ILE A 148 7.93 0.78 -9.48
N ILE A 149 7.09 -0.23 -9.31
CA ILE A 149 5.64 -0.07 -9.33
C ILE A 149 5.25 0.71 -8.08
N SER A 150 4.43 1.76 -8.25
CA SER A 150 4.00 2.65 -7.17
C SER A 150 2.62 2.29 -6.63
N GLY A 151 2.41 2.49 -5.34
CA GLY A 151 1.13 2.29 -4.68
C GLY A 151 0.86 3.31 -3.57
N ILE A 152 -0.28 3.15 -2.94
CA ILE A 152 -0.65 3.88 -1.72
C ILE A 152 -0.82 2.86 -0.60
N HIS A 153 -0.18 3.12 0.53
CA HIS A 153 -0.47 2.44 1.78
C HIS A 153 -1.40 3.32 2.62
N TYR A 154 -2.46 2.70 3.10
CA TYR A 154 -3.43 3.36 3.96
C TYR A 154 -3.36 2.73 5.36
N ASN A 155 -2.84 3.49 6.33
CA ASN A 155 -2.75 3.08 7.72
C ASN A 155 -4.04 3.45 8.45
N PHE A 156 -4.59 2.51 9.22
CA PHE A 156 -5.87 2.66 9.92
C PHE A 156 -5.77 2.11 11.33
N SER A 157 -6.24 2.89 12.31
CA SER A 157 -6.47 2.39 13.67
C SER A 157 -7.66 3.05 14.34
N MET A 158 -8.30 2.30 15.24
CA MET A 158 -9.31 2.84 16.13
C MET A 158 -8.62 3.52 17.33
N PRO A 159 -9.19 4.61 17.88
CA PRO A 159 -8.64 5.28 19.04
C PRO A 159 -8.64 4.35 20.28
N GLU A 160 -7.74 4.58 21.22
CA GLU A 160 -7.65 3.77 22.44
C GLU A 160 -8.96 3.77 23.25
N SER A 161 -9.71 4.88 23.23
CA SER A 161 -11.02 5.01 23.88
C SER A 161 -12.09 4.05 23.36
N PHE A 162 -11.91 3.53 22.14
CA PHE A 162 -12.84 2.58 21.50
C PHE A 162 -12.80 1.18 22.12
N TRP A 163 -11.62 0.70 22.51
CA TRP A 163 -11.39 -0.73 22.72
C TRP A 163 -12.04 -1.29 23.98
N GLN A 164 -12.00 -0.56 25.11
CA GLN A 164 -12.62 -1.05 26.35
C GLN A 164 -14.15 -1.13 26.24
N PRO A 165 -14.87 -0.10 25.75
CA PRO A 165 -16.31 -0.20 25.52
C PRO A 165 -16.67 -1.33 24.54
N TYR A 166 -15.85 -1.55 23.50
CA TYR A 166 -16.07 -2.64 22.53
C TYR A 166 -15.92 -4.01 23.20
N ALA A 167 -14.86 -4.23 23.96
CA ALA A 167 -14.63 -5.46 24.70
C ALA A 167 -15.77 -5.75 25.69
N ASP A 168 -16.21 -4.73 26.43
CA ASP A 168 -17.33 -4.85 27.40
C ASP A 168 -18.64 -5.21 26.69
N SER A 169 -18.91 -4.63 25.52
CA SER A 169 -20.10 -4.93 24.72
C SER A 169 -20.13 -6.36 24.18
N CYS A 170 -18.93 -6.92 23.92
CA CYS A 170 -18.74 -8.32 23.53
C CYS A 170 -18.72 -9.28 24.71
N GLY A 171 -18.81 -8.77 25.97
CA GLY A 171 -18.71 -9.58 27.19
C GLY A 171 -17.33 -10.16 27.46
N PHE A 172 -16.29 -9.62 26.82
CA PHE A 172 -14.90 -10.07 26.95
C PHE A 172 -14.36 -9.76 28.36
N LYS A 173 -13.58 -10.68 28.94
CA LYS A 173 -13.04 -10.56 30.31
C LYS A 173 -11.52 -10.77 30.38
N GLY A 174 -10.86 -10.89 29.25
CA GLY A 174 -9.41 -11.08 29.14
C GLY A 174 -8.62 -9.76 29.11
N ASP A 175 -7.37 -9.85 28.65
CA ASP A 175 -6.50 -8.70 28.44
C ASP A 175 -6.97 -7.88 27.22
N LEU A 176 -7.05 -6.57 27.37
CA LEU A 176 -7.49 -5.67 26.29
C LEU A 176 -6.55 -5.71 25.07
N LYS A 177 -5.25 -5.92 25.29
CA LYS A 177 -4.26 -6.12 24.22
C LYS A 177 -4.61 -7.34 23.36
N ASP A 178 -4.97 -8.46 23.99
CA ASP A 178 -5.33 -9.68 23.28
C ASP A 178 -6.63 -9.49 22.50
N PHE A 179 -7.64 -8.84 23.11
CA PHE A 179 -8.88 -8.50 22.42
C PHE A 179 -8.64 -7.61 21.20
N LYS A 180 -7.87 -6.53 21.36
CA LYS A 180 -7.51 -5.61 20.27
C LYS A 180 -6.81 -6.37 19.12
N THR A 181 -5.84 -7.21 19.44
CA THR A 181 -5.11 -8.04 18.50
C THR A 181 -6.04 -8.99 17.74
N GLU A 182 -6.90 -9.71 18.45
CA GLU A 182 -7.91 -10.61 17.86
C GLU A 182 -8.83 -9.86 16.90
N LYS A 183 -9.34 -8.68 17.28
CA LYS A 183 -10.26 -7.90 16.46
C LYS A 183 -9.59 -7.30 15.21
N TYR A 184 -8.32 -6.91 15.29
CA TYR A 184 -7.58 -6.54 14.08
C TYR A 184 -7.34 -7.73 13.14
N LEU A 185 -7.09 -8.93 13.66
CA LEU A 185 -7.02 -10.14 12.83
C LEU A 185 -8.38 -10.49 12.20
N HIS A 186 -9.50 -10.26 12.92
CA HIS A 186 -10.85 -10.35 12.34
C HIS A 186 -11.01 -9.40 11.16
N LEU A 187 -10.61 -8.12 11.34
CA LEU A 187 -10.64 -7.12 10.25
C LEU A 187 -9.82 -7.60 9.06
N ILE A 188 -8.59 -8.09 9.27
CA ILE A 188 -7.70 -8.56 8.19
C ILE A 188 -8.31 -9.73 7.41
N ARG A 189 -8.92 -10.72 8.09
CA ARG A 189 -9.58 -11.84 7.41
C ARG A 189 -10.76 -11.37 6.55
N ASN A 190 -11.61 -10.49 7.09
CA ASN A 190 -12.73 -9.92 6.35
C ASN A 190 -12.25 -9.03 5.20
N PHE A 191 -11.19 -8.25 5.41
CA PHE A 191 -10.54 -7.49 4.34
C PHE A 191 -10.09 -8.42 3.20
N HIS A 192 -9.42 -9.53 3.49
CA HIS A 192 -9.02 -10.48 2.44
C HIS A 192 -10.22 -11.00 1.64
N ARG A 193 -11.32 -11.37 2.31
CA ARG A 193 -12.56 -11.84 1.66
C ARG A 193 -13.16 -10.84 0.69
N TYR A 194 -13.03 -9.55 0.99
CA TYR A 194 -13.68 -8.45 0.27
C TYR A 194 -12.72 -7.55 -0.49
N SER A 195 -11.40 -7.75 -0.41
CA SER A 195 -10.38 -6.88 -1.03
C SER A 195 -10.51 -6.76 -2.55
N TRP A 196 -11.08 -7.78 -3.22
CA TRP A 196 -11.39 -7.72 -4.64
C TRP A 196 -12.32 -6.52 -4.98
N LEU A 197 -13.20 -6.10 -4.05
CA LEU A 197 -14.07 -4.96 -4.24
C LEU A 197 -13.28 -3.65 -4.30
N LEU A 198 -12.25 -3.48 -3.45
CA LEU A 198 -11.37 -2.32 -3.51
C LEU A 198 -10.62 -2.24 -4.85
N ILE A 199 -10.11 -3.40 -5.32
CA ILE A 199 -9.44 -3.51 -6.61
C ILE A 199 -10.38 -3.15 -7.76
N TYR A 200 -11.63 -3.54 -7.70
CA TYR A 200 -12.65 -3.15 -8.68
C TYR A 200 -12.92 -1.64 -8.65
N LEU A 201 -13.17 -1.08 -7.46
CA LEU A 201 -13.63 0.31 -7.30
C LEU A 201 -12.53 1.34 -7.53
N PHE A 202 -11.28 1.02 -7.18
CA PHE A 202 -10.16 1.96 -7.13
C PHE A 202 -8.95 1.53 -7.97
N GLY A 203 -8.97 0.36 -8.59
CA GLY A 203 -7.92 -0.05 -9.52
C GLY A 203 -7.79 0.94 -10.68
N ALA A 204 -6.55 1.38 -10.91
CA ALA A 204 -6.22 2.43 -11.87
C ALA A 204 -5.01 2.06 -12.75
N SER A 205 -4.75 0.76 -12.92
CA SER A 205 -3.64 0.27 -13.72
C SER A 205 -4.08 -0.80 -14.74
N PRO A 206 -5.00 -0.46 -15.69
CA PRO A 206 -5.49 -1.40 -16.69
C PRO A 206 -4.54 -1.58 -17.87
N ALA A 207 -3.47 -0.79 -17.94
CA ALA A 207 -2.49 -0.75 -19.03
C ALA A 207 -1.07 -0.51 -18.47
N ALA A 208 -0.07 -0.83 -19.28
CA ALA A 208 1.34 -0.60 -19.00
C ALA A 208 2.12 -0.30 -20.28
N CYS A 209 3.29 0.34 -20.16
CA CYS A 209 4.21 0.45 -21.27
C CYS A 209 4.72 -0.93 -21.69
N LYS A 210 4.85 -1.14 -23.00
CA LYS A 210 5.30 -2.41 -23.58
C LYS A 210 6.68 -2.85 -23.06
N CYS A 211 7.57 -1.91 -22.80
CA CYS A 211 8.90 -2.18 -22.24
C CYS A 211 8.83 -2.89 -20.86
N PHE A 212 7.75 -2.68 -20.11
CA PHE A 212 7.57 -3.32 -18.80
C PHE A 212 7.35 -4.84 -18.88
N ALA A 213 6.84 -5.34 -19.99
CA ALA A 213 6.49 -6.74 -20.17
C ALA A 213 7.33 -7.48 -21.25
N THR A 214 8.39 -6.86 -21.77
CA THR A 214 9.15 -7.38 -22.95
C THR A 214 9.73 -8.79 -22.72
N ASP A 215 10.16 -9.10 -21.50
CA ASP A 215 10.81 -10.40 -21.16
C ASP A 215 9.94 -11.29 -20.26
N ARG A 216 8.61 -11.07 -20.26
CA ARG A 216 7.68 -11.80 -19.42
C ARG A 216 6.57 -12.44 -20.24
N GLU A 217 6.14 -13.62 -19.84
CA GLU A 217 4.90 -14.21 -20.36
C GLU A 217 3.70 -13.42 -19.83
N HIS A 218 2.85 -12.94 -20.72
CA HIS A 218 1.66 -12.16 -20.37
C HIS A 218 0.48 -12.43 -21.32
N GLY A 219 -0.75 -12.28 -20.79
CA GLY A 219 -2.00 -12.33 -21.56
C GLY A 219 -2.48 -10.98 -22.08
N LEU A 220 -1.64 -9.93 -22.05
CA LEU A 220 -2.04 -8.58 -22.45
C LEU A 220 -2.19 -8.47 -23.97
N GLU A 221 -3.18 -7.67 -24.39
CA GLU A 221 -3.39 -7.23 -25.76
C GLU A 221 -2.55 -5.96 -26.05
N GLN A 222 -2.23 -5.76 -27.30
CA GLN A 222 -1.56 -4.55 -27.75
C GLN A 222 -2.59 -3.50 -28.14
N LEU A 223 -2.58 -2.32 -27.47
CA LEU A 223 -3.45 -1.19 -27.80
C LEU A 223 -2.85 -0.36 -28.94
N ASP A 224 -1.54 -0.12 -28.88
CA ASP A 224 -0.74 0.60 -29.87
C ASP A 224 0.71 0.06 -29.86
N ASP A 225 1.64 0.68 -30.58
CA ASP A 225 3.03 0.20 -30.69
C ASP A 225 3.78 0.22 -29.34
N TYR A 226 3.31 0.97 -28.35
CA TYR A 226 3.98 1.23 -27.08
C TYR A 226 3.19 0.75 -25.84
N THR A 227 1.90 0.39 -26.01
CA THR A 227 0.99 0.11 -24.90
C THR A 227 0.45 -1.32 -24.94
N LEU A 228 0.58 -2.01 -23.82
CA LEU A 228 -0.11 -3.26 -23.52
C LEU A 228 -1.24 -3.01 -22.52
N TYR A 229 -2.36 -3.71 -22.68
CA TYR A 229 -3.53 -3.55 -21.82
C TYR A 229 -4.37 -4.84 -21.73
N MET A 230 -5.31 -4.88 -20.80
CA MET A 230 -6.42 -5.85 -20.85
C MET A 230 -7.75 -5.09 -20.91
N PRO A 231 -8.67 -5.48 -21.80
CA PRO A 231 -9.94 -4.77 -22.02
C PRO A 231 -10.75 -4.56 -20.76
N ASP A 232 -10.76 -5.55 -19.85
CA ASP A 232 -11.56 -5.58 -18.64
C ASP A 232 -10.74 -5.51 -17.34
N ALA A 233 -9.42 -5.29 -17.43
CA ALA A 233 -8.56 -5.19 -16.28
C ALA A 233 -8.87 -3.96 -15.41
N THR A 234 -8.63 -4.12 -14.11
CA THR A 234 -8.75 -3.05 -13.11
C THR A 234 -7.39 -2.61 -12.59
N CYS A 235 -6.53 -3.56 -12.19
CA CYS A 235 -5.32 -3.28 -11.44
C CYS A 235 -4.19 -4.26 -11.78
N LEU A 236 -3.51 -4.10 -12.93
CA LEU A 236 -2.40 -4.97 -13.34
C LEU A 236 -1.24 -4.96 -12.34
N ARG A 237 -1.11 -3.92 -11.52
CA ARG A 237 -0.16 -3.84 -10.42
C ARG A 237 -0.30 -5.03 -9.46
N MET A 238 -1.52 -5.47 -9.18
CA MET A 238 -1.82 -6.61 -8.31
C MET A 238 -1.89 -7.94 -9.07
N GLY A 239 -1.62 -7.94 -10.37
CA GLY A 239 -1.62 -9.11 -11.25
C GLY A 239 -0.27 -9.80 -11.36
N ASN A 240 -0.18 -10.72 -12.34
CA ASN A 240 1.04 -11.51 -12.60
C ASN A 240 2.23 -10.67 -13.09
N LEU A 241 1.99 -9.48 -13.63
CA LEU A 241 3.02 -8.51 -14.00
C LEU A 241 3.50 -7.64 -12.83
N GLY A 242 2.73 -7.55 -11.76
CA GLY A 242 2.99 -6.71 -10.60
C GLY A 242 3.59 -7.46 -9.42
N TYR A 243 3.11 -7.14 -8.23
CA TYR A 243 3.60 -7.67 -6.95
C TYR A 243 3.26 -9.14 -6.73
N LYS A 244 3.80 -10.04 -7.57
CA LYS A 244 3.74 -11.50 -7.36
C LYS A 244 5.11 -12.12 -7.49
N SER A 245 5.41 -13.04 -6.57
CA SER A 245 6.64 -13.84 -6.56
C SER A 245 6.28 -15.31 -6.67
N GLU A 246 6.94 -16.04 -7.58
CA GLU A 246 6.81 -17.48 -7.68
C GLU A 246 7.21 -18.17 -6.38
N ALA A 247 8.29 -17.70 -5.75
CA ALA A 247 8.77 -18.23 -4.49
C ALA A 247 7.73 -18.15 -3.36
N GLN A 248 6.91 -17.07 -3.36
CA GLN A 248 5.90 -16.84 -2.32
C GLN A 248 4.52 -17.44 -2.64
N LYS A 249 4.28 -17.97 -3.85
CA LYS A 249 2.97 -18.52 -4.25
C LYS A 249 2.46 -19.63 -3.35
N SER A 250 3.35 -20.44 -2.80
CA SER A 250 3.01 -21.57 -1.92
C SER A 250 2.88 -21.17 -0.45
N LEU A 251 3.27 -19.94 -0.09
CA LEU A 251 3.27 -19.46 1.28
C LEU A 251 1.84 -19.17 1.73
N PHE A 252 1.35 -20.00 2.64
CA PHE A 252 0.07 -19.79 3.30
C PHE A 252 0.31 -19.08 4.63
N VAL A 253 0.04 -17.77 4.67
CA VAL A 253 0.13 -16.98 5.90
C VAL A 253 -1.22 -16.97 6.58
N CYS A 254 -1.27 -17.53 7.79
CA CYS A 254 -2.48 -17.64 8.59
C CYS A 254 -2.73 -16.34 9.39
N TYR A 255 -3.96 -15.83 9.33
CA TYR A 255 -4.41 -14.67 10.09
C TYR A 255 -5.48 -15.04 11.13
N ASN A 256 -5.56 -16.32 11.54
CA ASN A 256 -6.53 -16.75 12.53
C ASN A 256 -6.12 -16.32 13.95
N ASP A 257 -4.84 -16.36 14.23
CA ASP A 257 -4.23 -15.85 15.46
C ASP A 257 -2.85 -15.25 15.19
N LEU A 258 -2.34 -14.44 16.13
CA LEU A 258 -1.08 -13.72 15.96
C LEU A 258 0.14 -14.65 15.95
N ASP A 259 0.12 -15.69 16.78
CA ASP A 259 1.23 -16.63 16.89
C ASP A 259 1.42 -17.37 15.55
N SER A 260 0.32 -17.89 14.99
CA SER A 260 0.34 -18.52 13.65
C SER A 260 0.85 -17.57 12.56
N TYR A 261 0.46 -16.30 12.59
CA TYR A 261 0.94 -15.29 11.64
C TYR A 261 2.46 -15.09 11.75
N VAL A 262 2.94 -14.86 12.97
CA VAL A 262 4.38 -14.64 13.24
C VAL A 262 5.20 -15.88 12.90
N ASP A 263 4.71 -17.07 13.28
CA ASP A 263 5.42 -18.32 13.02
C ASP A 263 5.52 -18.64 11.52
N CYS A 264 4.47 -18.36 10.73
CA CYS A 264 4.55 -18.50 9.26
C CYS A 264 5.63 -17.60 8.65
N LEU A 265 5.74 -16.34 9.08
CA LEU A 265 6.77 -15.43 8.58
C LEU A 265 8.18 -15.85 9.06
N ARG A 266 8.31 -16.25 10.32
CA ARG A 266 9.57 -16.73 10.88
C ARG A 266 10.05 -18.00 10.19
N GLU A 267 9.15 -18.94 9.89
CA GLU A 267 9.47 -20.14 9.09
C GLU A 267 9.98 -19.76 7.71
N ALA A 268 9.32 -18.82 7.01
CA ALA A 268 9.73 -18.36 5.68
C ALA A 268 11.11 -17.65 5.71
N MET A 269 11.42 -16.90 6.77
CA MET A 269 12.73 -16.25 6.96
C MET A 269 13.86 -17.24 7.32
N ASN A 270 13.53 -18.45 7.77
CA ASN A 270 14.50 -19.47 8.16
C ASN A 270 14.53 -20.67 7.19
N THR A 271 13.72 -20.66 6.13
CA THR A 271 13.68 -21.74 5.13
C THR A 271 14.53 -21.37 3.92
N PRO A 272 15.67 -22.06 3.69
CA PRO A 272 16.48 -21.85 2.50
C PRO A 272 15.66 -22.08 1.22
N TYR A 273 15.89 -21.23 0.20
CA TYR A 273 15.24 -21.37 -1.09
C TYR A 273 16.27 -21.73 -2.18
N PRO A 274 16.10 -22.84 -2.90
CA PRO A 274 17.14 -23.40 -3.78
C PRO A 274 17.70 -22.42 -4.81
N GLU A 275 16.86 -21.58 -5.41
CA GLU A 275 17.30 -20.59 -6.40
C GLU A 275 18.15 -19.50 -5.77
N TYR A 276 17.83 -19.08 -4.53
CA TYR A 276 18.59 -18.06 -3.80
C TYR A 276 19.87 -18.63 -3.19
N GLU A 277 19.89 -19.93 -2.83
CA GLU A 277 21.12 -20.63 -2.45
C GLU A 277 22.08 -20.76 -3.65
N ALA A 278 21.55 -21.06 -4.85
CA ALA A 278 22.34 -21.13 -6.07
C ALA A 278 22.95 -19.76 -6.47
N MET A 279 22.24 -18.67 -6.20
CA MET A 279 22.74 -17.30 -6.36
C MET A 279 23.86 -16.98 -5.38
N GLY A 280 23.77 -17.49 -4.15
CA GLY A 280 24.67 -17.19 -3.05
C GLY A 280 24.34 -15.87 -2.34
N GLN A 281 24.87 -15.69 -1.13
CA GLN A 281 24.73 -14.46 -0.37
C GLN A 281 25.69 -13.37 -0.87
N SER A 282 26.87 -13.75 -1.36
CA SER A 282 27.89 -12.85 -1.88
C SER A 282 28.71 -13.49 -3.00
N ILE A 283 29.30 -12.68 -3.88
CA ILE A 283 30.26 -13.09 -4.92
C ILE A 283 31.46 -12.16 -4.84
N ASP A 284 32.67 -12.73 -4.81
CA ASP A 284 33.97 -11.98 -4.76
C ASP A 284 34.04 -10.94 -3.63
N GLY A 285 33.32 -11.17 -2.54
CA GLY A 285 33.28 -10.28 -1.37
C GLY A 285 32.20 -9.21 -1.40
N GLU A 286 31.41 -9.13 -2.50
CA GLU A 286 30.28 -8.22 -2.63
C GLU A 286 28.98 -8.94 -2.28
N TYR A 287 28.19 -8.39 -1.36
CA TYR A 287 26.90 -8.95 -0.96
C TYR A 287 25.84 -8.77 -2.05
N LEU A 288 25.09 -9.83 -2.35
CA LEU A 288 23.97 -9.84 -3.30
C LEU A 288 22.62 -9.76 -2.63
N GLN A 289 22.49 -10.25 -1.40
CA GLN A 289 21.26 -10.35 -0.62
C GLN A 289 21.57 -10.54 0.86
N LEU A 290 20.59 -10.30 1.74
CA LEU A 290 20.80 -10.43 3.20
C LEU A 290 21.05 -11.87 3.63
N ASN A 291 20.35 -12.82 3.05
CA ASN A 291 20.44 -14.26 3.28
C ASN A 291 19.89 -15.00 2.06
N THR A 292 19.89 -16.34 2.06
CA THR A 292 19.41 -17.19 0.96
C THR A 292 18.06 -17.85 1.25
N ASN A 293 17.33 -17.36 2.27
CA ASN A 293 16.04 -17.91 2.67
C ASN A 293 14.92 -17.40 1.78
N LEU A 294 13.74 -18.00 1.90
CA LEU A 294 12.53 -17.66 1.13
C LEU A 294 12.16 -16.18 1.28
N LEU A 295 12.30 -15.63 2.49
CA LEU A 295 12.22 -14.19 2.76
C LEU A 295 13.51 -13.70 3.38
N GLN A 296 14.02 -12.54 2.98
CA GLN A 296 15.15 -11.87 3.62
C GLN A 296 14.76 -11.30 4.98
N LEU A 297 13.54 -10.77 5.07
CA LEU A 297 12.93 -10.21 6.27
C LEU A 297 11.40 -10.15 6.10
N GLU A 298 10.65 -9.87 7.18
CA GLU A 298 9.18 -9.89 7.19
C GLU A 298 8.55 -8.98 6.14
N ASN A 299 9.18 -7.83 5.88
CA ASN A 299 8.66 -6.84 4.93
C ASN A 299 8.71 -7.30 3.47
N GLU A 300 9.44 -8.37 3.16
CA GLU A 300 9.49 -8.95 1.82
C GLU A 300 8.23 -9.75 1.46
N PHE A 301 7.41 -10.14 2.45
CA PHE A 301 6.15 -10.83 2.19
C PHE A 301 5.15 -9.89 1.51
N TYR A 302 4.73 -10.22 0.29
CA TYR A 302 3.74 -9.47 -0.47
C TYR A 302 2.33 -9.78 0.04
N SER A 303 1.70 -8.82 0.70
CA SER A 303 0.33 -8.89 1.19
C SER A 303 -0.45 -7.63 0.86
N THR A 304 -1.76 -7.77 0.64
CA THR A 304 -2.68 -6.63 0.41
C THR A 304 -2.99 -5.83 1.66
N ILE A 305 -2.75 -6.42 2.83
CA ILE A 305 -2.94 -5.82 4.15
C ILE A 305 -1.96 -6.45 5.15
N ARG A 306 -1.48 -5.67 6.11
CA ARG A 306 -0.57 -6.15 7.17
C ARG A 306 -1.02 -5.67 8.56
N PRO A 307 -0.88 -6.52 9.60
CA PRO A 307 -0.88 -6.05 10.97
C PRO A 307 0.42 -5.29 11.24
N LYS A 308 0.34 -4.17 11.93
CA LYS A 308 1.47 -3.28 12.19
C LYS A 308 1.53 -2.86 13.64
N ARG A 309 2.76 -2.54 14.05
CA ARG A 309 3.08 -1.88 15.31
C ARG A 309 4.30 -1.00 15.11
N VAL A 310 4.34 0.15 15.80
CA VAL A 310 5.54 0.98 15.82
C VAL A 310 6.68 0.23 16.50
N VAL A 311 7.79 0.09 15.79
CA VAL A 311 8.98 -0.63 16.26
C VAL A 311 9.99 0.31 16.89
N LYS A 312 10.71 -0.17 17.90
CA LYS A 312 11.88 0.51 18.46
C LYS A 312 13.08 0.30 17.54
N SER A 313 14.07 1.18 17.61
CA SER A 313 15.30 1.03 16.83
C SER A 313 15.95 -0.34 17.08
N GLY A 314 16.21 -1.09 16.01
CA GLY A 314 16.81 -2.44 16.08
C GLY A 314 15.84 -3.58 16.43
N GLN A 315 14.57 -3.30 16.69
CA GLN A 315 13.55 -4.31 16.97
C GLN A 315 12.94 -4.84 15.66
N ARG A 316 12.71 -6.14 15.57
CA ARG A 316 11.98 -6.73 14.44
C ARG A 316 10.47 -6.50 14.56
N PRO A 317 9.76 -6.28 13.45
CA PRO A 317 8.29 -6.12 13.46
C PRO A 317 7.56 -7.29 14.14
N SER A 318 7.95 -8.52 13.87
CA SER A 318 7.37 -9.72 14.47
C SER A 318 7.54 -9.76 16.00
N GLU A 319 8.67 -9.29 16.51
CA GLU A 319 8.90 -9.20 17.96
C GLU A 319 8.00 -8.16 18.61
N ALA A 320 7.89 -6.96 17.99
CA ALA A 320 7.01 -5.92 18.49
C ALA A 320 5.55 -6.37 18.54
N LEU A 321 5.09 -7.06 17.49
CA LEU A 321 3.74 -7.64 17.42
C LEU A 321 3.53 -8.69 18.54
N THR A 322 4.47 -9.60 18.74
CA THR A 322 4.38 -10.65 19.77
C THR A 322 4.35 -10.05 21.19
N GLN A 323 5.20 -9.04 21.46
CA GLN A 323 5.30 -8.43 22.79
C GLN A 323 4.08 -7.58 23.14
N ASP A 324 3.65 -6.74 22.22
CA ASP A 324 2.74 -5.64 22.49
C ASP A 324 1.42 -5.70 21.69
N GLY A 325 1.22 -6.71 20.84
CA GLY A 325 0.03 -6.90 20.01
C GLY A 325 -0.04 -5.96 18.81
N ILE A 326 -1.14 -6.02 18.06
CA ILE A 326 -1.37 -5.18 16.89
C ILE A 326 -1.81 -3.78 17.33
N GLU A 327 -1.18 -2.74 16.75
CA GLU A 327 -1.49 -1.34 17.04
C GLU A 327 -2.38 -0.73 15.93
N TYR A 328 -2.06 -1.01 14.68
CA TYR A 328 -2.80 -0.54 13.50
C TYR A 328 -2.70 -1.56 12.36
N ILE A 329 -3.44 -1.33 11.30
CA ILE A 329 -3.34 -2.11 10.06
C ILE A 329 -2.91 -1.22 8.90
N GLU A 330 -2.22 -1.81 7.92
CA GLU A 330 -1.72 -1.15 6.72
C GLU A 330 -2.35 -1.80 5.49
N VAL A 331 -3.26 -1.11 4.81
CA VAL A 331 -3.78 -1.51 3.49
C VAL A 331 -2.77 -1.13 2.42
N ARG A 332 -2.38 -2.07 1.55
CA ARG A 332 -1.32 -1.91 0.53
C ARG A 332 -1.81 -2.11 -0.90
N ALA A 333 -3.10 -2.36 -1.06
CA ALA A 333 -3.70 -2.77 -2.33
C ALA A 333 -4.14 -1.60 -3.24
N LEU A 334 -3.89 -0.34 -2.86
CA LEU A 334 -4.43 0.82 -3.56
C LEU A 334 -3.50 1.31 -4.66
N ASP A 335 -4.05 1.49 -5.88
CA ASP A 335 -3.37 2.14 -6.98
C ASP A 335 -3.34 3.67 -6.82
N LEU A 336 -2.38 4.30 -7.49
CA LEU A 336 -2.41 5.73 -7.74
C LEU A 336 -3.50 6.03 -8.79
N ASN A 337 -4.50 6.82 -8.43
CA ASN A 337 -5.47 7.32 -9.40
C ASN A 337 -4.87 8.51 -10.17
N PRO A 338 -4.56 8.40 -11.47
CA PRO A 338 -3.86 9.44 -12.23
C PRO A 338 -4.69 10.72 -12.43
N TYR A 339 -5.98 10.70 -12.13
CA TYR A 339 -6.84 11.89 -12.18
C TYR A 339 -6.73 12.76 -10.93
N LEU A 340 -6.13 12.23 -9.85
CA LEU A 340 -5.98 12.89 -8.58
C LEU A 340 -4.51 13.29 -8.35
N PRO A 341 -4.22 14.52 -7.92
CA PRO A 341 -2.84 14.99 -7.77
C PRO A 341 -2.03 14.20 -6.74
N PHE A 342 -2.72 13.61 -5.75
CA PHE A 342 -2.11 12.79 -4.71
C PHE A 342 -2.39 11.29 -4.88
N GLY A 343 -3.02 10.90 -5.98
CA GLY A 343 -3.39 9.50 -6.25
C GLY A 343 -4.57 8.99 -5.43
N ILE A 344 -4.99 9.70 -4.40
CA ILE A 344 -6.12 9.44 -3.49
C ILE A 344 -6.79 10.76 -3.12
N ASP A 345 -8.06 10.72 -2.71
CA ASP A 345 -8.82 11.86 -2.22
C ASP A 345 -9.64 11.55 -0.96
N SER A 346 -10.25 12.59 -0.39
CA SER A 346 -11.10 12.46 0.80
C SER A 346 -12.32 11.56 0.57
N GLU A 347 -12.86 11.49 -0.65
CA GLU A 347 -13.97 10.59 -0.98
C GLU A 347 -13.55 9.13 -0.82
N GLN A 348 -12.39 8.75 -1.36
CA GLN A 348 -11.85 7.41 -1.20
C GLN A 348 -11.53 7.07 0.26
N ILE A 349 -11.02 8.04 1.04
CA ILE A 349 -10.72 7.85 2.47
C ILE A 349 -12.00 7.59 3.26
N HIS A 350 -13.08 8.35 3.03
CA HIS A 350 -14.38 8.10 3.68
C HIS A 350 -14.91 6.69 3.37
N PHE A 351 -14.72 6.21 2.14
CA PHE A 351 -15.09 4.84 1.80
C PHE A 351 -14.22 3.82 2.55
N LEU A 352 -12.90 4.00 2.55
CA LEU A 352 -11.97 3.08 3.23
C LEU A 352 -12.26 2.96 4.72
N ASP A 353 -12.52 4.08 5.40
CA ASP A 353 -12.91 4.08 6.82
C ASP A 353 -14.18 3.26 7.05
N SER A 354 -15.22 3.47 6.22
CA SER A 354 -16.48 2.73 6.31
C SER A 354 -16.29 1.23 6.05
N PHE A 355 -15.47 0.89 5.04
CA PHE A 355 -15.18 -0.48 4.65
C PHE A 355 -14.35 -1.21 5.73
N LEU A 356 -13.31 -0.56 6.28
CA LEU A 356 -12.47 -1.15 7.31
C LEU A 356 -13.24 -1.29 8.63
N LEU A 357 -14.09 -0.32 8.97
CA LEU A 357 -14.98 -0.42 10.12
C LEU A 357 -15.98 -1.58 9.96
N HIS A 358 -16.57 -1.74 8.75
CA HIS A 358 -17.41 -2.90 8.46
C HIS A 358 -16.63 -4.20 8.65
N CYS A 359 -15.40 -4.30 8.13
CA CYS A 359 -14.55 -5.50 8.31
C CYS A 359 -14.22 -5.78 9.80
N LEU A 360 -14.04 -4.74 10.61
CA LEU A 360 -13.75 -4.86 12.03
C LEU A 360 -14.94 -5.38 12.84
N LEU A 361 -16.14 -4.90 12.52
CA LEU A 361 -17.36 -5.16 13.31
C LEU A 361 -18.14 -6.39 12.86
N SER A 362 -17.89 -6.88 11.64
CA SER A 362 -18.56 -8.06 11.09
C SER A 362 -18.01 -9.34 11.67
N GLU A 363 -18.84 -10.39 11.70
CA GLU A 363 -18.39 -11.75 12.03
C GLU A 363 -17.21 -12.13 11.12
N SER A 364 -16.22 -12.79 11.73
CA SER A 364 -15.01 -13.19 10.99
C SER A 364 -14.63 -14.64 11.38
N PRO A 365 -15.24 -15.64 10.72
CA PRO A 365 -14.85 -17.03 10.93
C PRO A 365 -13.37 -17.24 10.57
N GLU A 366 -12.78 -18.29 11.14
CA GLU A 366 -11.42 -18.71 10.79
C GLU A 366 -11.30 -18.97 9.29
N CYS A 367 -10.18 -18.56 8.72
CA CYS A 367 -9.85 -18.79 7.31
C CYS A 367 -9.09 -20.11 7.19
N HIS A 368 -9.59 -21.03 6.35
CA HIS A 368 -8.93 -22.28 6.03
C HIS A 368 -8.17 -22.18 4.71
N LYS A 369 -7.20 -23.07 4.51
CA LYS A 369 -6.33 -23.07 3.33
C LYS A 369 -7.11 -23.04 2.00
N GLN A 370 -8.25 -23.73 1.92
CA GLN A 370 -9.07 -23.73 0.70
C GLN A 370 -9.66 -22.33 0.43
N GLU A 371 -10.22 -21.67 1.45
CA GLU A 371 -10.77 -20.31 1.36
C GLU A 371 -9.66 -19.32 0.97
N PHE A 372 -8.46 -19.45 1.55
CA PHE A 372 -7.32 -18.60 1.20
C PHE A 372 -7.02 -18.59 -0.29
N PHE A 373 -6.97 -19.77 -0.93
CA PHE A 373 -6.74 -19.86 -2.38
C PHE A 373 -7.95 -19.38 -3.20
N GLU A 374 -9.17 -19.59 -2.71
CA GLU A 374 -10.39 -19.08 -3.36
C GLU A 374 -10.39 -17.53 -3.36
N VAL A 375 -10.08 -16.91 -2.25
CA VAL A 375 -9.94 -15.44 -2.12
C VAL A 375 -8.85 -14.90 -3.04
N ALA A 376 -7.69 -15.55 -3.08
CA ALA A 376 -6.60 -15.18 -3.98
C ALA A 376 -6.99 -15.31 -5.46
N GLY A 377 -7.75 -16.35 -5.80
CA GLY A 377 -8.31 -16.55 -7.14
C GLY A 377 -9.34 -15.49 -7.52
N ASN A 378 -10.22 -15.12 -6.60
CA ASN A 378 -11.20 -14.05 -6.80
C ASN A 378 -10.51 -12.70 -7.06
N LEU A 379 -9.49 -12.38 -6.26
CA LEU A 379 -8.69 -11.17 -6.45
C LEU A 379 -8.03 -11.14 -7.83
N ALA A 380 -7.39 -12.25 -8.26
CA ALA A 380 -6.76 -12.36 -9.56
C ALA A 380 -7.77 -12.18 -10.71
N ASN A 381 -8.96 -12.78 -10.60
CA ASN A 381 -10.01 -12.64 -11.59
C ASN A 381 -10.49 -11.17 -11.71
N VAL A 382 -10.63 -10.45 -10.61
CA VAL A 382 -11.03 -9.04 -10.64
C VAL A 382 -9.90 -8.15 -11.19
N VAL A 383 -8.65 -8.46 -10.90
CA VAL A 383 -7.50 -7.76 -11.48
C VAL A 383 -7.56 -7.78 -13.01
N GLU A 384 -7.80 -8.95 -13.60
CA GLU A 384 -7.70 -9.16 -15.04
C GLU A 384 -9.05 -8.94 -15.77
N HIS A 385 -10.18 -9.22 -15.12
CA HIS A 385 -11.51 -9.27 -15.73
C HIS A 385 -12.59 -8.50 -14.95
N GLY A 386 -12.22 -7.67 -13.98
CA GLY A 386 -13.18 -7.04 -13.06
C GLY A 386 -14.28 -6.22 -13.75
N ARG A 387 -14.01 -5.65 -14.93
CA ARG A 387 -14.98 -4.87 -15.68
C ARG A 387 -15.87 -5.70 -16.63
N ASP A 388 -15.59 -7.00 -16.80
CA ASP A 388 -16.48 -7.91 -17.53
C ASP A 388 -17.83 -8.01 -16.80
N PRO A 389 -18.98 -7.66 -17.46
CA PRO A 389 -20.30 -7.73 -16.86
C PRO A 389 -20.72 -9.15 -16.46
N GLU A 390 -20.13 -10.15 -17.07
CA GLU A 390 -20.47 -11.55 -16.85
C GLU A 390 -19.59 -12.24 -15.79
N LEU A 391 -18.58 -11.54 -15.25
CA LEU A 391 -17.67 -12.10 -14.27
C LEU A 391 -18.42 -12.67 -13.05
N SER A 392 -18.05 -13.89 -12.69
CA SER A 392 -18.47 -14.55 -11.46
C SER A 392 -17.25 -14.90 -10.60
N LEU A 393 -17.39 -14.73 -9.30
CA LEU A 393 -16.38 -15.05 -8.29
C LEU A 393 -16.86 -16.26 -7.48
N ASN A 394 -15.95 -16.95 -6.83
CA ASN A 394 -16.29 -18.05 -5.95
C ASN A 394 -16.64 -17.54 -4.55
N LEU A 395 -17.73 -18.03 -4.00
CA LEU A 395 -18.13 -17.84 -2.62
C LEU A 395 -18.48 -19.20 -2.04
N GLU A 396 -17.64 -19.69 -1.12
CA GLU A 396 -17.80 -21.02 -0.50
C GLU A 396 -17.88 -22.17 -1.53
N GLY A 397 -17.09 -22.06 -2.61
CA GLY A 397 -17.06 -23.04 -3.71
C GLY A 397 -18.15 -22.88 -4.77
N GLU A 398 -19.08 -21.93 -4.60
CA GLU A 398 -20.18 -21.68 -5.55
C GLU A 398 -19.96 -20.37 -6.33
N PRO A 399 -20.27 -20.34 -7.64
CA PRO A 399 -20.12 -19.14 -8.45
C PRO A 399 -21.19 -18.10 -8.12
N LYS A 400 -20.77 -16.86 -7.86
CA LYS A 400 -21.63 -15.72 -7.61
C LYS A 400 -21.28 -14.57 -8.53
N LYS A 401 -22.27 -13.96 -9.17
CA LYS A 401 -22.05 -12.76 -10.02
C LYS A 401 -21.37 -11.67 -9.22
N MET A 402 -20.20 -11.20 -9.68
CA MET A 402 -19.36 -10.22 -8.99
C MET A 402 -20.13 -8.94 -8.65
N ARG A 403 -20.90 -8.38 -9.61
CA ARG A 403 -21.67 -7.15 -9.40
C ARG A 403 -22.78 -7.30 -8.35
N ASN A 404 -23.45 -8.46 -8.32
CA ASN A 404 -24.48 -8.72 -7.30
C ASN A 404 -23.83 -8.80 -5.91
N TRP A 405 -22.72 -9.53 -5.81
CA TRP A 405 -21.99 -9.64 -4.54
C TRP A 405 -21.41 -8.29 -4.08
N GLY A 406 -20.85 -7.49 -5.00
CA GLY A 406 -20.39 -6.14 -4.71
C GLY A 406 -21.51 -5.24 -4.18
N SER A 407 -22.70 -5.29 -4.78
CA SER A 407 -23.86 -4.53 -4.32
C SER A 407 -24.31 -4.96 -2.93
N GLU A 408 -24.26 -6.26 -2.60
CA GLU A 408 -24.60 -6.78 -1.28
C GLU A 408 -23.58 -6.30 -0.23
N ILE A 409 -22.26 -6.36 -0.53
CA ILE A 409 -21.22 -5.86 0.38
C ILE A 409 -21.40 -4.34 0.60
N LEU A 410 -21.63 -3.55 -0.44
CA LEU A 410 -21.85 -2.11 -0.30
C LEU A 410 -23.09 -1.80 0.56
N ALA A 411 -24.16 -2.58 0.45
CA ALA A 411 -25.33 -2.43 1.31
C ALA A 411 -25.04 -2.77 2.79
N GLU A 412 -24.08 -3.62 3.07
CA GLU A 412 -23.61 -3.91 4.43
C GLU A 412 -22.68 -2.80 4.95
N VAL A 413 -21.77 -2.30 4.11
CA VAL A 413 -20.89 -1.16 4.42
C VAL A 413 -21.66 0.12 4.71
N ASP A 414 -22.86 0.31 4.10
CA ASP A 414 -23.74 1.46 4.36
C ASP A 414 -24.11 1.64 5.83
N ASN A 415 -24.18 0.55 6.57
CA ASN A 415 -24.41 0.62 8.01
C ASN A 415 -23.24 1.29 8.76
N ALA A 416 -22.00 0.99 8.38
CA ALA A 416 -20.82 1.63 8.94
C ALA A 416 -20.72 3.09 8.50
N ALA A 417 -20.97 3.38 7.22
CA ALA A 417 -21.02 4.75 6.69
C ALA A 417 -22.06 5.61 7.42
N SER A 418 -23.29 5.09 7.60
CA SER A 418 -24.35 5.76 8.34
C SER A 418 -24.02 6.01 9.80
N LEU A 419 -23.27 5.10 10.45
CA LEU A 419 -22.78 5.29 11.81
C LEU A 419 -21.77 6.43 11.87
N LEU A 420 -20.78 6.44 10.97
CA LEU A 420 -19.77 7.50 10.91
C LEU A 420 -20.38 8.86 10.58
N ASP A 421 -21.33 8.93 9.65
CA ASP A 421 -22.07 10.15 9.37
C ASP A 421 -22.82 10.69 10.60
N HIS A 422 -23.46 9.80 11.37
CA HIS A 422 -24.14 10.20 12.60
C HIS A 422 -23.15 10.78 13.63
N ILE A 423 -21.99 10.16 13.80
CA ILE A 423 -20.95 10.58 14.77
C ILE A 423 -20.35 11.94 14.38
N HIS A 424 -20.02 12.09 13.10
CA HIS A 424 -19.38 13.32 12.59
C HIS A 424 -20.38 14.41 12.23
N GLY A 425 -21.70 14.16 12.32
CA GLY A 425 -22.74 15.11 11.91
C GLY A 425 -22.64 15.50 10.43
N SER A 426 -22.23 14.55 9.57
CA SER A 426 -21.97 14.74 8.14
C SER A 426 -22.80 13.77 7.28
N THR A 427 -22.63 13.85 5.97
CA THR A 427 -23.12 12.86 5.00
C THR A 427 -21.98 12.38 4.08
N ASN A 428 -20.73 12.62 4.47
CA ASN A 428 -19.57 12.38 3.62
C ASN A 428 -19.36 10.88 3.36
N TYR A 429 -19.56 10.06 4.39
CA TYR A 429 -19.36 8.62 4.32
C TYR A 429 -20.43 7.93 3.44
N SER A 430 -21.70 8.25 3.65
CA SER A 430 -22.79 7.71 2.81
C SER A 430 -22.74 8.28 1.38
N SER A 431 -22.32 9.53 1.19
CA SER A 431 -22.13 10.12 -0.14
C SER A 431 -21.00 9.41 -0.90
N SER A 432 -19.89 9.14 -0.23
CA SER A 432 -18.78 8.37 -0.80
C SER A 432 -19.23 6.96 -1.20
N LEU A 433 -19.97 6.27 -0.33
CA LEU A 433 -20.51 4.94 -0.62
C LEU A 433 -21.45 4.96 -1.83
N ALA A 434 -22.33 5.97 -1.94
CA ALA A 434 -23.22 6.15 -3.08
C ALA A 434 -22.43 6.35 -4.39
N ALA A 435 -21.33 7.11 -4.37
CA ALA A 435 -20.44 7.27 -5.52
C ALA A 435 -19.83 5.93 -5.95
N GLN A 436 -19.38 5.09 -5.00
CA GLN A 436 -18.84 3.77 -5.31
C GLN A 436 -19.93 2.81 -5.85
N SER A 437 -21.16 2.91 -5.36
CA SER A 437 -22.29 2.11 -5.87
C SER A 437 -22.59 2.37 -7.35
N THR A 438 -22.35 3.59 -7.85
CA THR A 438 -22.50 3.90 -9.28
C THR A 438 -21.50 3.14 -10.14
N LYS A 439 -20.28 2.89 -9.65
CA LYS A 439 -19.24 2.13 -10.36
C LYS A 439 -19.60 0.64 -10.51
N ILE A 440 -20.37 0.07 -9.56
CA ILE A 440 -20.90 -1.31 -9.71
C ILE A 440 -21.90 -1.38 -10.85
N ALA A 441 -22.75 -0.36 -11.00
CA ALA A 441 -23.74 -0.31 -12.07
C ALA A 441 -23.10 -0.03 -13.44
N ASP A 442 -22.09 0.85 -13.47
CA ASP A 442 -21.38 1.26 -14.68
C ASP A 442 -19.85 1.18 -14.48
N PRO A 443 -19.19 0.12 -15.01
CA PRO A 443 -17.73 -0.07 -14.85
C PRO A 443 -16.90 1.00 -15.56
N ASP A 444 -17.43 1.74 -16.51
CA ASP A 444 -16.72 2.82 -17.18
C ASP A 444 -16.51 4.03 -16.26
N LEU A 445 -17.21 4.09 -15.13
CA LEU A 445 -17.00 5.08 -14.08
C LEU A 445 -15.84 4.73 -13.13
N THR A 446 -15.32 3.49 -13.18
CA THR A 446 -14.12 3.12 -12.42
C THR A 446 -12.89 3.86 -12.97
N PRO A 447 -11.85 4.11 -12.14
CA PRO A 447 -10.63 4.74 -12.65
C PRO A 447 -10.04 3.99 -13.86
N SER A 448 -9.99 2.65 -13.80
CA SER A 448 -9.49 1.83 -14.91
C SER A 448 -10.33 1.95 -16.20
N GLY A 449 -11.66 2.01 -16.07
CA GLY A 449 -12.57 2.23 -17.19
C GLY A 449 -12.33 3.58 -17.86
N ARG A 450 -12.27 4.65 -17.05
CA ARG A 450 -11.99 6.00 -17.53
C ARG A 450 -10.63 6.11 -18.22
N ILE A 451 -9.57 5.52 -17.66
CA ILE A 451 -8.23 5.53 -18.26
C ILE A 451 -8.26 4.93 -19.67
N LEU A 452 -8.81 3.72 -19.82
CA LEU A 452 -8.87 3.09 -21.14
C LEU A 452 -9.76 3.85 -22.12
N LYS A 453 -10.85 4.45 -21.65
CA LYS A 453 -11.71 5.30 -22.48
C LYS A 453 -10.97 6.54 -22.96
N ASP A 454 -10.35 7.29 -22.06
CA ASP A 454 -9.64 8.53 -22.37
C ASP A 454 -8.44 8.27 -23.30
N MET A 455 -7.70 7.17 -23.09
CA MET A 455 -6.63 6.76 -23.98
C MET A 455 -7.16 6.45 -25.39
N LYS A 456 -8.23 5.68 -25.52
CA LYS A 456 -8.84 5.30 -26.82
C LYS A 456 -9.43 6.50 -27.54
N GLU A 457 -10.21 7.34 -26.85
CA GLU A 457 -10.84 8.54 -27.42
C GLU A 457 -9.81 9.61 -27.81
N GLY A 458 -8.75 9.76 -26.99
CA GLY A 458 -7.65 10.69 -27.24
C GLY A 458 -6.60 10.19 -28.25
N GLY A 459 -6.64 8.91 -28.63
CA GLY A 459 -5.59 8.29 -29.44
C GLY A 459 -4.23 8.31 -28.75
N LEU A 460 -4.21 8.17 -27.42
CA LEU A 460 -3.01 8.28 -26.58
C LEU A 460 -2.49 6.89 -26.18
N SER A 461 -1.18 6.72 -26.25
CA SER A 461 -0.51 5.63 -25.55
C SER A 461 -0.61 5.80 -24.04
N PHE A 462 -0.38 4.74 -23.28
CA PHE A 462 -0.32 4.81 -21.80
C PHE A 462 0.71 5.83 -21.32
N PHE A 463 1.85 5.90 -22.01
CA PHE A 463 2.90 6.88 -21.73
C PHE A 463 2.42 8.32 -21.91
N GLU A 464 1.85 8.65 -23.08
CA GLU A 464 1.37 10.00 -23.38
C GLU A 464 0.27 10.44 -22.43
N PHE A 465 -0.69 9.55 -22.14
CA PHE A 465 -1.72 9.80 -21.13
C PHE A 465 -1.11 10.14 -19.76
N SER A 466 -0.19 9.31 -19.28
CA SER A 466 0.41 9.48 -17.95
C SER A 466 1.29 10.73 -17.87
N VAL A 467 2.07 11.04 -18.91
CA VAL A 467 2.87 12.28 -18.99
C VAL A 467 1.97 13.52 -18.97
N GLN A 468 0.85 13.49 -19.71
CA GLN A 468 -0.09 14.63 -19.73
C GLN A 468 -0.69 14.87 -18.34
N GLN A 469 -1.11 13.82 -17.62
CA GLN A 469 -1.62 13.95 -16.27
C GLN A 469 -0.54 14.39 -15.28
N SER A 470 0.69 13.86 -15.38
CA SER A 470 1.82 14.26 -14.54
C SER A 470 2.16 15.75 -14.69
N ARG A 471 2.23 16.25 -15.94
CA ARG A 471 2.45 17.67 -16.23
C ARG A 471 1.33 18.54 -15.66
N LYS A 472 0.08 18.15 -15.90
CA LYS A 472 -1.08 18.88 -15.37
C LYS A 472 -0.99 19.02 -13.85
N HIS A 473 -0.77 17.93 -13.12
CA HIS A 473 -0.69 17.99 -11.65
C HIS A 473 0.54 18.77 -11.17
N ARG A 474 1.69 18.65 -11.83
CA ARG A 474 2.85 19.49 -11.53
C ARG A 474 2.50 20.97 -11.64
N ASP A 475 1.93 21.38 -12.78
CA ASP A 475 1.61 22.77 -13.07
C ASP A 475 0.56 23.30 -12.06
N ASP A 476 -0.51 22.55 -11.80
CA ASP A 476 -1.55 22.90 -10.81
C ASP A 476 -0.98 23.05 -9.38
N LEU A 477 0.02 22.22 -9.01
CA LEU A 477 0.64 22.26 -7.69
C LEU A 477 1.71 23.37 -7.56
N GLN A 478 2.38 23.74 -8.65
CA GLN A 478 3.36 24.83 -8.64
C GLN A 478 2.72 26.21 -8.61
N ASP A 479 1.53 26.40 -9.19
CA ASP A 479 0.84 27.69 -9.29
C ASP A 479 0.37 28.23 -7.93
N ASN A 480 0.09 27.35 -6.96
CA ASN A 480 -0.31 27.74 -5.61
C ASN A 480 0.84 27.48 -4.63
N GLY A 481 1.49 28.52 -4.18
CA GLY A 481 2.65 28.42 -3.29
C GLY A 481 2.33 27.89 -1.90
N LEU A 482 3.31 27.20 -1.29
CA LEU A 482 3.28 26.90 0.14
C LEU A 482 3.35 28.18 0.98
N SER A 483 2.78 28.14 2.19
CA SER A 483 3.00 29.20 3.14
C SER A 483 4.49 29.26 3.53
N GLU A 484 5.01 30.47 3.84
CA GLU A 484 6.39 30.63 4.31
C GLU A 484 6.67 29.76 5.56
N ALA A 485 5.68 29.61 6.42
CA ALA A 485 5.80 28.77 7.62
C ALA A 485 5.96 27.29 7.27
N THR A 486 5.20 26.78 6.30
CA THR A 486 5.30 25.39 5.83
C THR A 486 6.63 25.13 5.14
N VAL A 487 7.06 26.04 4.24
CA VAL A 487 8.38 25.94 3.58
C VAL A 487 9.49 25.87 4.61
N LYS A 488 9.45 26.77 5.61
CA LYS A 488 10.44 26.80 6.69
C LYS A 488 10.45 25.50 7.49
N MET A 489 9.29 25.02 7.90
CA MET A 489 9.15 23.78 8.67
C MET A 489 9.70 22.58 7.91
N MET A 490 9.33 22.41 6.64
CA MET A 490 9.81 21.31 5.79
C MET A 490 11.32 21.39 5.57
N ALA A 491 11.86 22.58 5.30
CA ALA A 491 13.30 22.77 5.11
C ALA A 491 14.11 22.53 6.42
N GLU A 492 13.58 22.93 7.57
CA GLU A 492 14.19 22.65 8.88
C GLU A 492 14.17 21.14 9.17
N THR A 493 13.08 20.44 8.84
CA THR A 493 12.96 18.99 8.97
C THR A 493 13.95 18.26 8.06
N ALA A 494 14.07 18.68 6.80
CA ALA A 494 15.05 18.14 5.87
C ALA A 494 16.49 18.34 6.38
N ALA A 495 16.82 19.55 6.85
CA ALA A 495 18.14 19.83 7.41
C ALA A 495 18.42 19.06 8.71
N GLN A 496 17.41 18.83 9.55
CA GLN A 496 17.56 18.01 10.76
C GLN A 496 17.78 16.56 10.42
N SER A 497 17.06 16.00 9.45
CA SER A 497 17.20 14.59 9.05
C SER A 497 18.61 14.26 8.54
N LEU A 498 19.30 15.19 7.87
CA LEU A 498 20.69 15.02 7.48
C LEU A 498 21.65 14.94 8.69
N LYS A 499 21.36 15.69 9.76
CA LYS A 499 22.15 15.60 11.02
C LYS A 499 21.87 14.30 11.74
N ASP A 500 20.59 13.90 11.82
CA ASP A 500 20.19 12.64 12.46
C ASP A 500 20.84 11.43 11.78
N GLN A 501 20.94 11.45 10.45
CA GLN A 501 21.69 10.44 9.71
C GLN A 501 23.19 10.45 10.08
N ALA A 502 23.83 11.62 10.12
CA ALA A 502 25.23 11.74 10.49
C ALA A 502 25.48 11.27 11.93
N ASP A 503 24.55 11.54 12.84
CA ASP A 503 24.63 11.06 14.23
C ASP A 503 24.55 9.52 14.29
N ILE A 504 23.64 8.88 13.55
CA ILE A 504 23.55 7.42 13.43
C ILE A 504 24.85 6.85 12.88
N GLU A 505 25.40 7.43 11.81
CA GLU A 505 26.67 6.99 11.20
C GLU A 505 27.86 7.09 12.18
N SER A 506 27.87 8.13 13.02
CA SER A 506 28.92 8.33 14.01
C SER A 506 28.89 7.35 15.19
N LEU A 507 27.72 6.73 15.44
CA LEU A 507 27.50 5.77 16.54
C LEU A 507 27.85 4.32 16.16
N ASP A 508 28.04 4.03 14.89
CA ASP A 508 28.43 2.68 14.44
C ASP A 508 29.83 2.31 14.92
N THR A 509 29.90 1.27 15.71
CA THR A 509 31.16 0.79 16.33
C THR A 509 31.60 -0.58 15.84
N GLU A 510 30.72 -1.34 15.19
CA GLU A 510 31.01 -2.65 14.62
C GLU A 510 31.10 -2.60 13.09
N GLY A 511 31.81 -3.58 12.52
CA GLY A 511 31.87 -3.73 11.07
C GLY A 511 30.55 -4.26 10.49
N PHE A 512 30.27 -3.92 9.21
CA PHE A 512 29.02 -4.34 8.58
C PHE A 512 28.85 -5.87 8.52
N ASP A 513 29.91 -6.63 8.33
CA ASP A 513 29.86 -8.11 8.29
C ASP A 513 29.37 -8.69 9.62
N GLU A 514 29.87 -8.15 10.74
CA GLU A 514 29.46 -8.55 12.08
C GLU A 514 28.00 -8.13 12.35
N TYR A 515 27.63 -6.90 11.98
CA TYR A 515 26.27 -6.40 12.08
C TYR A 515 25.28 -7.26 11.30
N LEU A 516 25.57 -7.59 10.01
CA LEU A 516 24.73 -8.43 9.17
C LEU A 516 24.59 -9.85 9.74
N LYS A 517 25.67 -10.41 10.26
CA LYS A 517 25.63 -11.72 10.92
C LYS A 517 24.70 -11.68 12.14
N ASN A 518 24.88 -10.71 13.02
CA ASN A 518 24.04 -10.55 14.22
C ASN A 518 22.56 -10.33 13.85
N TRP A 519 22.30 -9.60 12.77
CA TRP A 519 20.95 -9.40 12.24
C TRP A 519 20.31 -10.70 11.74
N ASN A 520 21.05 -11.56 11.04
CA ASN A 520 20.53 -12.84 10.54
C ASN A 520 20.37 -13.89 11.64
N ASP A 521 21.18 -13.82 12.71
CA ASP A 521 21.14 -14.76 13.83
C ASP A 521 20.05 -14.39 14.87
N ALA A 522 19.51 -13.18 14.86
CA ALA A 522 18.44 -12.68 15.73
C ALA A 522 17.06 -13.10 15.21
#